data_034ee72f1d995dfde478f634bcc1b20e
#
_entry.id   034ee72f1d995dfde478f634bcc1b20e
#
_cell.length_a   1.000
_cell.length_b   1.000
_cell.length_c   1.000
_cell.angle_alpha   90.00
_cell.angle_beta   90.00
_cell.angle_gamma   90.00
#
_symmetry.space_group_name_H-M   'P 1'
#
loop_
_entity.id
_entity.type
_entity.pdbx_description
1 polymer ?
#
loop_
_entity_poly.entity_id
_entity_poly.type
_entity_poly.pdbx_seq_one_letter_code
_entity_poly.pdbx_strand_id
1 'polypeptide(L)'
;MEGRYLVLSDVHCREWVAESARALMDQHGLHEVVLLGDITHFGPPQFAEDFIKALGAKCYAVPGNCDPPGTLTFIESSAISLHGRKVVVNGRTWGGLGGSNPSIFRTPSEMPEEEIFRSLSPVMERGMVLVLHCPAHGTFDTPFSNKHVGSTAVRDLIRRTEPLVVLSGHIHEDRGVAQKEGVWYMNPGAAKDRYAGMMELGEEVKLTLLDLEV
;
A
#
# COMPACT_ATOMS: atom_id res chain seq x y z
N MET A 1 -11.20 15.29 -11.03
CA MET A 1 -9.82 15.58 -11.50
C MET A 1 -9.11 14.24 -11.66
N GLU A 2 -8.37 14.10 -12.73
CA GLU A 2 -7.66 12.85 -13.04
C GLU A 2 -6.36 12.78 -12.25
N GLY A 3 -6.01 11.61 -11.76
CA GLY A 3 -4.74 11.34 -11.08
C GLY A 3 -4.18 10.01 -11.56
N ARG A 4 -2.85 9.94 -11.78
CA ARG A 4 -2.15 8.73 -12.19
C ARG A 4 -1.00 8.47 -11.24
N TYR A 5 -0.92 7.26 -10.72
CA TYR A 5 -0.03 6.92 -9.61
C TYR A 5 0.70 5.60 -9.90
N LEU A 6 2.01 5.58 -9.69
CA LEU A 6 2.74 4.33 -9.55
C LEU A 6 2.41 3.74 -8.17
N VAL A 7 2.16 2.44 -8.10
CA VAL A 7 1.87 1.72 -6.85
C VAL A 7 2.97 0.70 -6.60
N LEU A 8 3.66 0.83 -5.47
CA LEU A 8 4.75 -0.05 -5.05
C LEU A 8 4.46 -0.62 -3.66
N SER A 9 4.85 -1.85 -3.43
CA SER A 9 4.80 -2.54 -2.14
C SER A 9 6.05 -3.39 -1.94
N ASP A 10 6.42 -3.65 -0.69
CA ASP A 10 7.39 -4.71 -0.36
C ASP A 10 8.76 -4.51 -1.05
N VAL A 11 9.35 -3.34 -0.83
CA VAL A 11 10.68 -2.94 -1.35
C VAL A 11 11.81 -3.70 -0.63
N HIS A 12 11.66 -3.94 0.67
CA HIS A 12 12.59 -4.72 1.50
C HIS A 12 14.07 -4.33 1.32
N CYS A 13 14.38 -3.03 1.44
CA CYS A 13 15.73 -2.48 1.33
C CYS A 13 16.43 -2.73 -0.04
N ARG A 14 15.67 -2.88 -1.14
CA ARG A 14 16.24 -3.01 -2.48
C ARG A 14 16.43 -1.64 -3.12
N GLU A 15 17.64 -1.10 -3.08
CA GLU A 15 17.97 0.24 -3.61
C GLU A 15 17.65 0.38 -5.10
N TRP A 16 17.91 -0.67 -5.90
CA TRP A 16 17.65 -0.70 -7.33
C TRP A 16 16.19 -0.42 -7.70
N VAL A 17 15.24 -0.71 -6.78
CA VAL A 17 13.82 -0.47 -7.02
C VAL A 17 13.54 1.01 -7.30
N ALA A 18 14.25 1.94 -6.65
CA ALA A 18 14.05 3.36 -6.87
C ALA A 18 14.42 3.79 -8.31
N GLU A 19 15.50 3.24 -8.86
CA GLU A 19 15.94 3.54 -10.23
C GLU A 19 14.96 2.96 -11.25
N SER A 20 14.57 1.69 -11.11
CA SER A 20 13.58 1.04 -11.99
C SER A 20 12.21 1.71 -11.90
N ALA A 21 11.79 2.15 -10.70
CA ALA A 21 10.55 2.89 -10.52
C ALA A 21 10.57 4.23 -11.26
N ARG A 22 11.68 4.97 -11.22
CA ARG A 22 11.82 6.23 -11.99
C ARG A 22 11.75 5.99 -13.48
N ALA A 23 12.44 4.98 -14.00
CA ALA A 23 12.38 4.62 -15.42
C ALA A 23 10.93 4.29 -15.85
N LEU A 24 10.23 3.52 -15.03
CA LEU A 24 8.82 3.17 -15.27
C LEU A 24 7.90 4.40 -15.20
N MET A 25 8.17 5.32 -14.26
CA MET A 25 7.43 6.58 -14.15
C MET A 25 7.64 7.46 -15.40
N ASP A 26 8.87 7.59 -15.87
CA ASP A 26 9.19 8.37 -17.08
C ASP A 26 8.51 7.75 -18.32
N GLN A 27 8.54 6.43 -18.45
CA GLN A 27 7.89 5.70 -19.54
C GLN A 27 6.38 5.94 -19.59
N HIS A 28 5.72 6.01 -18.44
CA HIS A 28 4.27 6.16 -18.33
C HIS A 28 3.81 7.61 -18.04
N GLY A 29 4.71 8.57 -17.91
CA GLY A 29 4.39 9.95 -17.55
C GLY A 29 3.76 10.07 -16.17
N LEU A 30 4.29 9.34 -15.18
CA LEU A 30 3.81 9.33 -13.79
C LEU A 30 4.68 10.25 -12.94
N HIS A 31 4.06 10.96 -11.97
CA HIS A 31 4.77 11.92 -11.11
C HIS A 31 4.45 11.73 -9.62
N GLU A 32 3.57 10.79 -9.30
CA GLU A 32 3.15 10.51 -7.94
C GLU A 32 3.23 8.99 -7.67
N VAL A 33 3.62 8.62 -6.45
CA VAL A 33 3.83 7.23 -6.03
C VAL A 33 3.01 6.93 -4.79
N VAL A 34 2.42 5.72 -4.72
CA VAL A 34 1.78 5.17 -3.53
C VAL A 34 2.63 4.00 -3.04
N LEU A 35 3.12 4.09 -1.80
CA LEU A 35 3.91 3.06 -1.14
C LEU A 35 3.06 2.32 -0.11
N LEU A 36 2.90 1.03 -0.31
CA LEU A 36 2.01 0.19 0.50
C LEU A 36 2.71 -0.46 1.70
N GLY A 37 3.93 -0.03 2.04
CA GLY A 37 4.69 -0.53 3.19
C GLY A 37 5.76 -1.56 2.83
N ASP A 38 6.40 -2.09 3.88
CA ASP A 38 7.59 -2.93 3.83
C ASP A 38 8.70 -2.31 2.96
N ILE A 39 8.93 -1.01 3.21
CA ILE A 39 10.01 -0.26 2.56
C ILE A 39 11.34 -0.79 3.08
N THR A 40 11.43 -1.05 4.40
CA THR A 40 12.59 -1.67 5.03
C THR A 40 12.39 -3.19 5.23
N HIS A 41 13.45 -3.85 5.73
CA HIS A 41 13.38 -5.24 6.15
C HIS A 41 13.98 -5.35 7.55
N PHE A 42 13.13 -5.10 8.56
CA PHE A 42 13.50 -4.97 9.99
C PHE A 42 14.47 -3.80 10.29
N GLY A 43 14.53 -2.79 9.40
CA GLY A 43 15.41 -1.62 9.48
C GLY A 43 16.60 -1.69 8.51
N PRO A 44 17.46 -0.65 8.53
CA PRO A 44 17.33 0.55 9.34
C PRO A 44 16.19 1.46 8.90
N PRO A 45 15.49 2.15 9.84
CA PRO A 45 14.36 3.03 9.52
C PRO A 45 14.71 4.17 8.55
N GLN A 46 15.95 4.69 8.61
CA GLN A 46 16.46 5.74 7.73
C GLN A 46 16.34 5.37 6.24
N PHE A 47 16.46 4.08 5.90
CA PHE A 47 16.34 3.63 4.51
C PHE A 47 15.03 4.10 3.85
N ALA A 48 13.93 4.18 4.63
CA ALA A 48 12.65 4.63 4.08
C ALA A 48 12.71 6.07 3.56
N GLU A 49 13.36 6.99 4.29
CA GLU A 49 13.56 8.36 3.86
C GLU A 49 14.46 8.43 2.61
N ASP A 50 15.59 7.71 2.64
CA ASP A 50 16.54 7.69 1.54
C ASP A 50 15.90 7.14 0.25
N PHE A 51 15.13 6.06 0.37
CA PHE A 51 14.38 5.46 -0.74
C PHE A 51 13.33 6.42 -1.31
N ILE A 52 12.50 7.03 -0.44
CA ILE A 52 11.47 8.00 -0.87
C ILE A 52 12.10 9.20 -1.58
N LYS A 53 13.20 9.74 -1.05
CA LYS A 53 13.94 10.81 -1.72
C LYS A 53 14.52 10.38 -3.07
N ALA A 54 15.02 9.15 -3.15
CA ALA A 54 15.57 8.60 -4.39
C ALA A 54 14.52 8.42 -5.50
N LEU A 55 13.24 8.22 -5.16
CA LEU A 55 12.15 8.21 -6.15
C LEU A 55 12.00 9.56 -6.87
N GLY A 56 12.34 10.67 -6.22
CA GLY A 56 12.23 12.00 -6.83
C GLY A 56 10.81 12.44 -7.17
N ALA A 57 9.81 11.85 -6.53
CA ALA A 57 8.39 12.03 -6.79
C ALA A 57 7.61 12.36 -5.52
N LYS A 58 6.40 12.88 -5.69
CA LYS A 58 5.47 13.03 -4.57
C LYS A 58 4.95 11.66 -4.15
N CYS A 59 5.18 11.31 -2.88
CA CYS A 59 4.82 10.00 -2.34
C CYS A 59 3.70 10.09 -1.31
N TYR A 60 2.82 9.09 -1.35
CA TYR A 60 1.82 8.79 -0.33
C TYR A 60 2.17 7.42 0.25
N ALA A 61 2.26 7.27 1.57
CA ALA A 61 2.81 6.05 2.13
C ALA A 61 2.15 5.61 3.42
N VAL A 62 2.14 4.30 3.63
CA VAL A 62 1.95 3.64 4.92
C VAL A 62 3.17 2.76 5.22
N PRO A 63 3.56 2.52 6.49
CA PRO A 63 4.57 1.51 6.81
C PRO A 63 4.00 0.11 6.63
N GLY A 64 4.87 -0.90 6.46
CA GLY A 64 4.50 -2.31 6.50
C GLY A 64 4.76 -2.96 7.85
N ASN A 65 4.55 -4.27 7.93
CA ASN A 65 4.80 -5.03 9.16
C ASN A 65 6.29 -5.29 9.41
N CYS A 66 7.12 -5.35 8.37
CA CYS A 66 8.58 -5.44 8.51
C CYS A 66 9.24 -4.08 8.78
N ASP A 67 8.51 -2.98 8.67
CA ASP A 67 9.00 -1.65 9.00
C ASP A 67 8.95 -1.45 10.53
N PRO A 68 10.10 -1.25 11.23
CA PRO A 68 10.08 -0.97 12.66
C PRO A 68 9.30 0.32 12.98
N PRO A 69 8.73 0.48 14.18
CA PRO A 69 7.92 1.65 14.54
C PRO A 69 8.57 3.00 14.25
N GLY A 70 9.89 3.13 14.37
CA GLY A 70 10.64 4.35 14.02
C GLY A 70 10.59 4.72 12.53
N THR A 71 10.26 3.80 11.63
CA THR A 71 10.18 4.06 10.19
C THR A 71 9.09 5.07 9.84
N LEU A 72 8.00 5.13 10.61
CA LEU A 72 6.93 6.10 10.39
C LEU A 72 7.42 7.54 10.43
N THR A 73 8.34 7.88 11.33
CA THR A 73 8.93 9.24 11.43
C THR A 73 9.67 9.63 10.15
N PHE A 74 10.39 8.69 9.54
CA PHE A 74 11.11 8.92 8.30
C PHE A 74 10.17 9.00 7.09
N ILE A 75 9.09 8.23 7.08
CA ILE A 75 8.02 8.37 6.09
C ILE A 75 7.38 9.77 6.20
N GLU A 76 7.05 10.22 7.40
CA GLU A 76 6.42 11.53 7.64
C GLU A 76 7.31 12.72 7.28
N SER A 77 8.63 12.56 7.28
CA SER A 77 9.58 13.60 6.88
C SER A 77 9.75 13.73 5.36
N SER A 78 9.39 12.69 4.58
CA SER A 78 9.71 12.59 3.16
C SER A 78 8.50 12.29 2.26
N ALA A 79 7.36 11.88 2.83
CA ALA A 79 6.12 11.57 2.13
C ALA A 79 4.88 12.10 2.86
N ILE A 80 3.74 12.06 2.21
CA ILE A 80 2.43 12.25 2.84
C ILE A 80 2.04 10.90 3.45
N SER A 81 2.20 10.80 4.78
CA SER A 81 1.78 9.61 5.50
C SER A 81 0.25 9.48 5.53
N LEU A 82 -0.25 8.30 5.20
CA LEU A 82 -1.66 7.93 5.28
C LEU A 82 -1.96 7.06 6.51
N HIS A 83 -0.93 6.69 7.29
CA HIS A 83 -1.07 5.80 8.43
C HIS A 83 -1.93 6.41 9.53
N GLY A 84 -3.15 5.87 9.74
CA GLY A 84 -4.10 6.32 10.75
C GLY A 84 -4.68 7.72 10.50
N ARG A 85 -4.63 8.25 9.27
CA ARG A 85 -5.10 9.62 8.94
C ARG A 85 -5.79 9.68 7.58
N LYS A 86 -6.57 10.77 7.42
CA LYS A 86 -7.21 11.14 6.15
C LYS A 86 -6.53 12.38 5.56
N VAL A 87 -6.39 12.37 4.24
CA VAL A 87 -5.97 13.54 3.45
C VAL A 87 -6.87 13.68 2.23
N VAL A 88 -6.93 14.88 1.66
CA VAL A 88 -7.66 15.10 0.39
C VAL A 88 -6.64 15.24 -0.73
N VAL A 89 -6.73 14.36 -1.72
CA VAL A 89 -5.87 14.37 -2.90
C VAL A 89 -6.76 14.52 -4.14
N ASN A 90 -6.55 15.58 -4.90
CA ASN A 90 -7.32 15.88 -6.11
C ASN A 90 -8.85 15.79 -5.89
N GLY A 91 -9.35 16.32 -4.73
CA GLY A 91 -10.77 16.36 -4.40
C GLY A 91 -11.36 15.03 -3.93
N ARG A 92 -10.54 14.00 -3.70
CA ARG A 92 -10.97 12.69 -3.17
C ARG A 92 -10.31 12.41 -1.82
N THR A 93 -11.04 11.85 -0.89
CA THR A 93 -10.50 11.41 0.40
C THR A 93 -9.60 10.20 0.20
N TRP A 94 -8.40 10.26 0.78
CA TRP A 94 -7.44 9.18 0.89
C TRP A 94 -7.13 8.93 2.34
N GLY A 95 -6.86 7.70 2.69
CA GLY A 95 -6.42 7.34 4.03
C GLY A 95 -6.01 5.89 4.09
N GLY A 96 -5.47 5.46 5.23
CA GLY A 96 -4.96 4.09 5.30
C GLY A 96 -4.41 3.70 6.66
N LEU A 97 -3.87 2.49 6.68
CA LEU A 97 -3.22 1.90 7.85
C LEU A 97 -2.09 0.99 7.40
N GLY A 98 -0.93 1.17 8.00
CA GLY A 98 0.21 0.27 7.84
C GLY A 98 0.25 -0.83 8.88
N GLY A 99 1.26 -1.70 8.78
CA GLY A 99 1.38 -2.89 9.61
C GLY A 99 0.47 -4.02 9.16
N SER A 100 0.40 -5.09 9.93
CA SER A 100 -0.45 -6.24 9.63
C SER A 100 -1.15 -6.80 10.88
N ASN A 101 -2.12 -7.69 10.67
CA ASN A 101 -2.62 -8.57 11.72
C ASN A 101 -1.54 -9.60 12.13
N PRO A 102 -1.67 -10.22 13.32
CA PRO A 102 -0.65 -11.14 13.83
C PRO A 102 -0.39 -12.31 12.90
N SER A 103 0.88 -12.62 12.68
CA SER A 103 1.35 -13.74 11.89
C SER A 103 2.24 -14.69 12.69
N ILE A 104 2.59 -15.83 12.10
CA ILE A 104 3.57 -16.76 12.69
C ILE A 104 4.98 -16.17 12.71
N PHE A 105 5.25 -15.14 11.93
CA PHE A 105 6.58 -14.53 11.77
C PHE A 105 6.92 -13.51 12.86
N ARG A 106 5.91 -12.98 13.59
CA ARG A 106 6.09 -12.00 14.68
C ARG A 106 6.93 -10.80 14.25
N THR A 107 6.53 -10.16 13.17
CA THR A 107 7.21 -9.00 12.61
C THR A 107 7.04 -7.75 13.49
N PRO A 108 7.90 -6.71 13.34
CA PRO A 108 7.94 -5.57 14.25
C PRO A 108 6.63 -4.79 14.40
N SER A 109 5.82 -4.70 13.35
CA SER A 109 4.63 -3.84 13.31
C SER A 109 3.35 -4.63 13.04
N GLU A 110 3.14 -5.68 13.85
CA GLU A 110 1.87 -6.42 13.90
C GLU A 110 0.96 -5.85 14.99
N MET A 111 -0.36 -5.83 14.74
CA MET A 111 -1.37 -5.38 15.70
C MET A 111 -2.60 -6.28 15.70
N PRO A 112 -3.24 -6.51 16.87
CA PRO A 112 -4.47 -7.30 16.95
C PRO A 112 -5.60 -6.70 16.11
N GLU A 113 -6.54 -7.54 15.66
CA GLU A 113 -7.70 -7.13 14.86
C GLU A 113 -8.52 -5.99 15.51
N GLU A 114 -8.64 -5.99 16.84
CA GLU A 114 -9.31 -4.92 17.59
C GLU A 114 -8.58 -3.57 17.47
N GLU A 115 -7.26 -3.59 17.44
CA GLU A 115 -6.44 -2.39 17.27
C GLU A 115 -6.50 -1.89 15.82
N ILE A 116 -6.47 -2.80 14.84
CA ILE A 116 -6.69 -2.47 13.43
C ILE A 116 -8.04 -1.79 13.28
N PHE A 117 -9.11 -2.39 13.83
CA PHE A 117 -10.45 -1.80 13.76
C PHE A 117 -10.51 -0.40 14.38
N ARG A 118 -9.95 -0.24 15.59
CA ARG A 118 -9.95 1.03 16.32
C ARG A 118 -9.18 2.13 15.59
N SER A 119 -8.03 1.79 14.99
CA SER A 119 -7.16 2.73 14.31
C SER A 119 -7.68 3.11 12.91
N LEU A 120 -8.27 2.15 12.19
CA LEU A 120 -8.75 2.36 10.82
C LEU A 120 -10.17 2.94 10.77
N SER A 121 -11.05 2.57 11.70
CA SER A 121 -12.47 3.00 11.68
C SER A 121 -12.66 4.53 11.54
N PRO A 122 -11.92 5.40 12.26
CA PRO A 122 -12.07 6.87 12.11
C PRO A 122 -11.60 7.39 10.76
N VAL A 123 -10.78 6.61 10.05
CA VAL A 123 -10.20 6.97 8.74
C VAL A 123 -11.17 6.64 7.62
N MET A 124 -12.03 5.63 7.80
CA MET A 124 -12.89 5.10 6.75
C MET A 124 -13.96 6.09 6.29
N GLU A 125 -14.15 6.16 4.96
CA GLU A 125 -15.15 7.00 4.33
C GLU A 125 -15.63 6.36 3.02
N ARG A 126 -16.89 6.54 2.66
CA ARG A 126 -17.45 6.01 1.41
C ARG A 126 -16.78 6.65 0.19
N GLY A 127 -16.44 5.85 -0.80
CA GLY A 127 -15.86 6.32 -2.06
C GLY A 127 -14.41 6.82 -1.96
N MET A 128 -13.74 6.61 -0.82
CA MET A 128 -12.34 6.97 -0.62
C MET A 128 -11.37 6.04 -1.37
N VAL A 129 -10.11 6.46 -1.47
CA VAL A 129 -8.98 5.59 -1.77
C VAL A 129 -8.38 5.10 -0.45
N LEU A 130 -8.42 3.80 -0.24
CA LEU A 130 -7.91 3.15 0.95
C LEU A 130 -6.56 2.50 0.66
N VAL A 131 -5.53 2.91 1.39
CA VAL A 131 -4.15 2.44 1.24
C VAL A 131 -3.76 1.63 2.49
N LEU A 132 -3.49 0.38 2.29
CA LEU A 132 -3.16 -0.57 3.36
C LEU A 132 -1.85 -1.29 3.06
N HIS A 133 -1.18 -1.80 4.10
CA HIS A 133 -0.18 -2.84 3.88
C HIS A 133 -0.85 -4.22 3.89
N CYS A 134 -1.51 -4.58 4.99
CA CYS A 134 -2.19 -5.85 5.12
C CYS A 134 -3.48 -5.91 4.29
N PRO A 135 -3.73 -6.99 3.50
CA PRO A 135 -4.95 -7.16 2.74
C PRO A 135 -6.17 -7.46 3.61
N ALA A 136 -7.36 -7.22 3.07
CA ALA A 136 -8.61 -7.66 3.64
C ALA A 136 -8.77 -9.17 3.55
N HIS A 137 -9.29 -9.83 4.59
CA HIS A 137 -9.61 -11.25 4.56
C HIS A 137 -10.54 -11.59 3.38
N GLY A 138 -10.12 -12.53 2.54
CA GLY A 138 -10.83 -12.97 1.34
C GLY A 138 -10.49 -12.20 0.06
N THR A 139 -9.48 -11.33 0.08
CA THR A 139 -9.06 -10.60 -1.13
C THR A 139 -7.56 -10.39 -1.16
N PHE A 140 -6.88 -11.04 -2.10
CA PHE A 140 -5.41 -11.02 -2.28
C PHE A 140 -4.66 -11.35 -0.99
N ASP A 141 -5.15 -12.34 -0.26
CA ASP A 141 -4.65 -12.73 1.05
C ASP A 141 -4.35 -14.22 1.18
N THR A 142 -4.14 -14.89 0.05
CA THR A 142 -3.92 -16.34 -0.03
C THR A 142 -2.46 -16.63 -0.37
N PRO A 143 -1.57 -16.83 0.63
CA PRO A 143 -0.23 -17.32 0.37
C PRO A 143 -0.28 -18.80 -0.10
N PHE A 144 0.87 -19.43 -0.34
CA PHE A 144 1.01 -20.82 -0.83
C PHE A 144 0.11 -21.89 -0.16
N SER A 145 -0.43 -21.61 1.01
CA SER A 145 -1.24 -22.59 1.77
C SER A 145 -2.72 -22.64 1.39
N ASN A 146 -3.19 -21.82 0.45
CA ASN A 146 -4.60 -21.65 0.11
C ASN A 146 -5.50 -21.26 1.31
N LYS A 147 -4.92 -20.71 2.37
CA LYS A 147 -5.64 -20.17 3.53
C LYS A 147 -5.65 -18.66 3.47
N HIS A 148 -6.79 -18.09 3.75
CA HIS A 148 -6.93 -16.66 3.92
C HIS A 148 -6.22 -16.21 5.21
N VAL A 149 -5.31 -15.24 5.10
CA VAL A 149 -4.52 -14.71 6.21
C VAL A 149 -4.71 -13.19 6.43
N GLY A 150 -5.49 -12.54 5.59
CA GLY A 150 -5.78 -11.12 5.69
C GLY A 150 -6.64 -10.74 6.89
N SER A 151 -6.73 -9.45 7.17
CA SER A 151 -7.44 -8.90 8.34
C SER A 151 -8.96 -8.96 8.18
N THR A 152 -9.62 -9.54 9.17
CA THR A 152 -11.09 -9.55 9.25
C THR A 152 -11.65 -8.17 9.59
N ALA A 153 -10.95 -7.38 10.41
CA ALA A 153 -11.34 -6.01 10.73
C ALA A 153 -11.33 -5.12 9.48
N VAL A 154 -10.30 -5.24 8.65
CA VAL A 154 -10.21 -4.53 7.36
C VAL A 154 -11.39 -4.91 6.45
N ARG A 155 -11.66 -6.22 6.29
CA ARG A 155 -12.81 -6.69 5.48
C ARG A 155 -14.13 -6.09 5.96
N ASP A 156 -14.39 -6.13 7.27
CA ASP A 156 -15.65 -5.68 7.85
C ASP A 156 -15.83 -4.16 7.72
N LEU A 157 -14.74 -3.39 7.82
CA LEU A 157 -14.75 -1.95 7.59
C LEU A 157 -15.01 -1.61 6.12
N ILE A 158 -14.35 -2.31 5.18
CA ILE A 158 -14.58 -2.12 3.74
C ILE A 158 -16.04 -2.37 3.37
N ARG A 159 -16.63 -3.47 3.86
CA ARG A 159 -18.05 -3.78 3.61
C ARG A 159 -19.02 -2.74 4.15
N ARG A 160 -18.68 -2.06 5.24
CA ARG A 160 -19.53 -1.01 5.85
C ARG A 160 -19.41 0.33 5.14
N THR A 161 -18.26 0.65 4.59
CA THR A 161 -17.96 2.01 4.10
C THR A 161 -17.86 2.11 2.59
N GLU A 162 -17.70 0.99 1.90
CA GLU A 162 -17.65 0.91 0.44
C GLU A 162 -16.65 1.92 -0.16
N PRO A 163 -15.33 1.80 0.11
CA PRO A 163 -14.33 2.64 -0.54
C PRO A 163 -14.36 2.41 -2.06
N LEU A 164 -13.89 3.39 -2.83
CA LEU A 164 -13.81 3.25 -4.30
C LEU A 164 -12.69 2.29 -4.70
N VAL A 165 -11.52 2.44 -4.06
CA VAL A 165 -10.32 1.65 -4.33
C VAL A 165 -9.69 1.21 -3.03
N VAL A 166 -9.21 -0.02 -2.98
CA VAL A 166 -8.37 -0.59 -1.91
C VAL A 166 -7.06 -1.06 -2.53
N LEU A 167 -5.96 -0.49 -2.07
CA LEU A 167 -4.61 -0.91 -2.42
C LEU A 167 -4.01 -1.63 -1.21
N SER A 168 -3.46 -2.83 -1.41
CA SER A 168 -2.76 -3.59 -0.37
C SER A 168 -1.57 -4.36 -0.94
N GLY A 169 -0.61 -4.72 -0.09
CA GLY A 169 0.56 -5.51 -0.42
C GLY A 169 0.65 -6.76 0.45
N HIS A 170 1.83 -6.97 1.09
CA HIS A 170 2.10 -7.97 2.11
C HIS A 170 2.10 -9.42 1.62
N ILE A 171 1.09 -9.86 0.89
CA ILE A 171 1.00 -11.23 0.35
C ILE A 171 1.55 -11.20 -1.08
N HIS A 172 2.87 -11.44 -1.20
CA HIS A 172 3.62 -11.30 -2.45
C HIS A 172 3.09 -12.22 -3.56
N GLU A 173 2.60 -13.39 -3.17
CA GLU A 173 2.15 -14.45 -4.08
C GLU A 173 0.76 -14.18 -4.66
N ASP A 174 -0.03 -13.33 -4.01
CA ASP A 174 -1.42 -13.06 -4.41
C ASP A 174 -1.55 -11.71 -5.12
N ARG A 175 -0.63 -11.46 -6.09
CA ARG A 175 -0.63 -10.28 -6.96
C ARG A 175 -1.87 -10.26 -7.85
N GLY A 176 -2.57 -9.15 -7.92
CA GLY A 176 -3.77 -9.11 -8.77
C GLY A 176 -4.53 -7.80 -8.75
N VAL A 177 -5.52 -7.72 -9.63
CA VAL A 177 -6.55 -6.68 -9.70
C VAL A 177 -7.91 -7.35 -9.75
N ALA A 178 -8.85 -6.87 -8.98
CA ALA A 178 -10.22 -7.36 -8.96
C ALA A 178 -11.22 -6.24 -8.67
N GLN A 179 -12.46 -6.44 -9.09
CA GLN A 179 -13.59 -5.65 -8.61
C GLN A 179 -14.57 -6.58 -7.90
N LYS A 180 -14.89 -6.30 -6.65
CA LYS A 180 -15.84 -7.06 -5.83
C LYS A 180 -16.80 -6.11 -5.15
N GLU A 181 -18.10 -6.37 -5.25
CA GLU A 181 -19.14 -5.57 -4.59
C GLU A 181 -19.03 -4.05 -4.85
N GLY A 182 -18.60 -3.66 -6.07
CA GLY A 182 -18.41 -2.26 -6.46
C GLY A 182 -17.06 -1.62 -6.05
N VAL A 183 -16.27 -2.29 -5.23
CA VAL A 183 -14.95 -1.84 -4.79
C VAL A 183 -13.85 -2.39 -5.69
N TRP A 184 -12.92 -1.55 -6.11
CA TRP A 184 -11.72 -1.96 -6.83
C TRP A 184 -10.59 -2.33 -5.86
N TYR A 185 -9.90 -3.43 -6.15
CA TYR A 185 -8.78 -3.94 -5.34
C TYR A 185 -7.55 -4.14 -6.20
N MET A 186 -6.38 -3.80 -5.65
CA MET A 186 -5.09 -4.13 -6.24
C MET A 186 -4.12 -4.60 -5.16
N ASN A 187 -3.45 -5.72 -5.44
CA ASN A 187 -2.15 -6.06 -4.88
C ASN A 187 -1.13 -5.99 -6.03
N PRO A 188 -0.20 -5.01 -6.04
CA PRO A 188 0.76 -4.86 -7.14
C PRO A 188 1.81 -5.98 -7.17
N GLY A 189 1.92 -6.77 -6.10
CA GLY A 189 3.03 -7.68 -5.85
C GLY A 189 4.23 -6.97 -5.22
N ALA A 190 5.27 -7.73 -4.90
CA ALA A 190 6.44 -7.21 -4.22
C ALA A 190 7.41 -6.53 -5.21
N ALA A 191 7.77 -5.28 -4.91
CA ALA A 191 8.73 -4.53 -5.74
C ALA A 191 10.12 -5.18 -5.76
N LYS A 192 10.53 -5.83 -4.65
CA LYS A 192 11.75 -6.64 -4.61
C LYS A 192 11.78 -7.79 -5.61
N ASP A 193 10.61 -8.25 -6.06
CA ASP A 193 10.43 -9.33 -7.04
C ASP A 193 10.07 -8.77 -8.44
N ARG A 194 10.33 -7.48 -8.66
CA ARG A 194 10.13 -6.73 -9.92
C ARG A 194 8.68 -6.45 -10.28
N TYR A 195 7.81 -6.32 -9.31
CA TYR A 195 6.40 -6.03 -9.54
C TYR A 195 6.05 -4.60 -9.13
N ALA A 196 5.11 -4.03 -9.86
CA ALA A 196 4.52 -2.72 -9.60
C ALA A 196 3.05 -2.71 -10.06
N GLY A 197 2.37 -1.61 -9.78
CA GLY A 197 1.04 -1.33 -10.30
C GLY A 197 0.93 0.11 -10.77
N MET A 198 -0.09 0.38 -11.56
CA MET A 198 -0.50 1.73 -11.91
C MET A 198 -1.97 1.90 -11.59
N MET A 199 -2.30 2.99 -10.89
CA MET A 199 -3.67 3.41 -10.63
C MET A 199 -3.96 4.70 -11.38
N GLU A 200 -5.04 4.72 -12.15
CA GLU A 200 -5.58 5.89 -12.83
C GLU A 200 -6.97 6.18 -12.24
N LEU A 201 -7.15 7.38 -11.72
CA LEU A 201 -8.40 7.87 -11.14
C LEU A 201 -8.94 9.02 -12.01
N GLY A 202 -10.04 8.79 -12.67
CA GLY A 202 -10.75 9.75 -13.50
C GLY A 202 -12.26 9.58 -13.36
N GLU A 203 -12.99 9.65 -14.47
CA GLU A 203 -14.40 9.27 -14.52
C GLU A 203 -14.55 7.78 -14.20
N GLU A 204 -13.59 6.97 -14.63
CA GLU A 204 -13.47 5.55 -14.31
C GLU A 204 -12.20 5.28 -13.54
N VAL A 205 -12.19 4.19 -12.78
CA VAL A 205 -10.99 3.65 -12.12
C VAL A 205 -10.35 2.63 -13.06
N LYS A 206 -9.04 2.80 -13.31
CA LYS A 206 -8.26 1.79 -14.00
C LYS A 206 -7.06 1.38 -13.17
N LEU A 207 -6.92 0.08 -12.96
CA LEU A 207 -5.82 -0.55 -12.24
C LEU A 207 -5.08 -1.49 -13.20
N THR A 208 -3.77 -1.32 -13.30
CA THR A 208 -2.93 -2.09 -14.22
C THR A 208 -1.73 -2.65 -13.47
N LEU A 209 -1.44 -3.93 -13.63
CA LEU A 209 -0.21 -4.55 -13.13
C LEU A 209 0.93 -4.24 -14.08
N LEU A 210 2.07 -3.84 -13.53
CA LEU A 210 3.29 -3.49 -14.27
C LEU A 210 4.47 -4.29 -13.72
N ASP A 211 5.51 -4.43 -14.52
CA ASP A 211 6.76 -5.05 -14.12
C ASP A 211 7.89 -3.99 -14.10
N LEU A 212 8.75 -4.05 -13.07
CA LEU A 212 9.95 -3.22 -12.97
C LEU A 212 11.06 -3.86 -13.82
N GLU A 213 11.49 -3.17 -14.85
CA GLU A 213 12.67 -3.57 -15.61
C GLU A 213 13.96 -3.11 -14.89
N VAL A 214 15.05 -3.86 -15.07
CA VAL A 214 16.37 -3.56 -14.49
C VAL A 214 17.30 -3.16 -15.61
#